data_dc7ca36bc9b594eef19213e6baad7995
#
_entry.id   dc7ca36bc9b594eef19213e6baad7995
#
_cell.length_a   1.000
_cell.length_b   1.000
_cell.length_c   1.000
_cell.angle_alpha   90.00
_cell.angle_beta   90.00
_cell.angle_gamma   90.00
#
_symmetry.space_group_name_H-M   'P 1'
#
loop_
_entity.id
_entity.type
_entity.pdbx_description
1 polymer ?
#
loop_
_entity_poly.entity_id
_entity_poly.type
_entity_poly.pdbx_seq_one_letter_code
_entity_poly.pdbx_strand_id
1 'polypeptide(L)'
;LYSSAASDVYKRQTVNRVKWEDNGSTPILMPKGTLQLGSATFIDPAIYQHKVVEMEGTGKKVGYLLYMGFNINFDEDLMAAFEYFRQQHVTDLILDLRYNNGGDVLSSAMMGTLIVGADYKGQVYAHTQFNEDRTNAGEGGDYKIGVKETVERVYEPLEIALQHAVGLKTVYVLTSQTTASASEMVINGLRGLGLEVNLIGQRTNGKNVGMEGVVRSFYNYDFYLYPVSFYIKNAKGFGDYASGFVPDVEIDDSAIYPGEFGTMEDQLGYIALTWIKNGEKPQLQTRSSYNGTVHSMNVFGDLWDNRPIQPMGGAIIRRYTEK
;
A
#
# COMPACT_ATOMS: atom_id res chain seq x y z
N LEU A 1 3.13 -12.63 -24.78
CA LEU A 1 3.87 -13.84 -25.16
C LEU A 1 5.32 -13.68 -24.72
N TYR A 2 5.66 -14.26 -23.58
CA TYR A 2 7.05 -14.59 -23.35
C TYR A 2 7.35 -15.79 -24.27
N SER A 3 8.08 -15.55 -25.35
CA SER A 3 8.55 -16.64 -26.17
C SER A 3 9.48 -17.52 -25.33
N SER A 4 9.49 -18.82 -25.58
CA SER A 4 10.45 -19.74 -24.95
C SER A 4 11.92 -19.29 -25.13
N ALA A 5 12.19 -18.50 -26.17
CA ALA A 5 13.48 -17.86 -26.43
C ALA A 5 13.82 -16.76 -25.38
N ALA A 6 12.84 -15.98 -24.89
CA ALA A 6 13.11 -14.97 -23.87
C ALA A 6 13.44 -15.63 -22.52
N SER A 7 12.79 -16.73 -22.17
CA SER A 7 13.10 -17.48 -20.95
C SER A 7 14.51 -18.10 -20.99
N ASP A 8 15.02 -18.47 -22.17
CA ASP A 8 16.36 -19.03 -22.32
C ASP A 8 17.48 -17.97 -22.24
N VAL A 9 17.22 -16.73 -22.63
CA VAL A 9 18.18 -15.62 -22.49
C VAL A 9 18.40 -15.30 -21.02
N TYR A 10 17.38 -15.30 -20.20
CA TYR A 10 17.50 -15.05 -18.76
C TYR A 10 18.18 -16.19 -17.99
N LYS A 11 18.12 -17.43 -18.47
CA LYS A 11 18.80 -18.58 -17.87
C LYS A 11 20.33 -18.55 -17.98
N ARG A 12 20.90 -17.64 -18.78
CA ARG A 12 22.34 -17.54 -19.05
C ARG A 12 22.99 -16.31 -18.44
N GLN A 13 22.38 -15.67 -17.47
CA GLN A 13 22.98 -14.51 -16.79
C GLN A 13 24.19 -14.96 -15.95
N THR A 14 25.29 -14.20 -16.07
CA THR A 14 26.44 -14.37 -15.18
C THR A 14 26.12 -13.64 -13.88
N VAL A 15 25.96 -14.40 -12.80
CA VAL A 15 25.78 -13.86 -11.47
C VAL A 15 27.12 -13.84 -10.77
N ASN A 16 27.61 -12.66 -10.41
CA ASN A 16 28.77 -12.52 -9.57
C ASN A 16 28.32 -12.59 -8.09
N ARG A 17 28.86 -13.58 -7.37
CA ARG A 17 28.60 -13.71 -5.94
C ARG A 17 29.52 -12.78 -5.18
N VAL A 18 29.03 -12.05 -4.23
CA VAL A 18 29.79 -11.23 -3.29
C VAL A 18 29.60 -11.75 -1.87
N LYS A 19 30.67 -11.77 -1.10
CA LYS A 19 30.66 -11.90 0.35
C LYS A 19 31.01 -10.53 0.94
N TRP A 20 30.28 -10.08 1.92
CA TRP A 20 30.63 -8.87 2.64
C TRP A 20 31.58 -9.23 3.78
N GLU A 21 32.70 -8.57 3.88
CA GLU A 21 33.55 -8.63 5.06
C GLU A 21 33.03 -7.72 6.16
N ASP A 22 33.49 -7.99 7.36
CA ASP A 22 33.07 -7.39 8.63
C ASP A 22 32.42 -6.01 8.53
N ASN A 23 31.21 -5.93 9.02
CA ASN A 23 30.36 -4.74 9.06
C ASN A 23 29.78 -4.25 7.71
N GLY A 24 29.79 -5.06 6.66
CA GLY A 24 29.07 -4.73 5.41
C GLY A 24 29.70 -3.62 4.57
N SER A 25 30.95 -3.23 4.83
CA SER A 25 31.56 -2.08 4.16
C SER A 25 32.36 -2.41 2.89
N THR A 26 32.83 -3.66 2.73
CA THR A 26 33.65 -4.03 1.56
C THR A 26 33.14 -5.32 0.91
N PRO A 27 32.65 -5.29 -0.35
CA PRO A 27 32.27 -6.49 -1.06
C PRO A 27 33.49 -7.23 -1.60
N ILE A 28 33.62 -8.51 -1.30
CA ILE A 28 34.60 -9.39 -1.89
C ILE A 28 33.95 -10.28 -2.92
N LEU A 29 34.46 -10.25 -4.15
CA LEU A 29 34.04 -11.18 -5.20
C LEU A 29 34.42 -12.61 -4.83
N MET A 30 33.40 -13.46 -4.71
CA MET A 30 33.58 -14.89 -4.48
C MET A 30 34.17 -15.56 -5.73
N PRO A 31 35.00 -16.60 -5.57
CA PRO A 31 35.49 -17.37 -6.69
C PRO A 31 34.35 -17.85 -7.59
N LYS A 32 34.58 -17.90 -8.89
CA LYS A 32 33.65 -18.45 -9.87
C LYS A 32 33.28 -19.88 -9.47
N GLY A 33 31.99 -20.12 -9.29
CA GLY A 33 31.44 -21.43 -8.97
C GLY A 33 30.12 -21.64 -9.72
N THR A 34 29.72 -22.89 -9.88
CA THR A 34 28.45 -23.23 -10.46
C THR A 34 27.37 -23.03 -9.40
N LEU A 35 26.34 -22.19 -9.69
CA LEU A 35 25.16 -22.03 -8.88
C LEU A 35 24.00 -22.69 -9.64
N GLN A 36 23.40 -23.73 -9.05
CA GLN A 36 22.16 -24.28 -9.58
C GLN A 36 21.00 -23.46 -9.03
N LEU A 37 20.27 -22.80 -9.93
CA LEU A 37 19.06 -22.05 -9.60
C LEU A 37 17.87 -22.86 -10.08
N GLY A 38 16.95 -23.18 -9.16
CA GLY A 38 15.63 -23.69 -9.50
C GLY A 38 14.71 -22.53 -9.90
N SER A 39 13.78 -22.77 -10.83
CA SER A 39 12.66 -21.86 -11.06
C SER A 39 11.50 -22.25 -10.14
N ALA A 40 10.87 -21.25 -9.53
CA ALA A 40 9.65 -21.43 -8.79
C ALA A 40 8.64 -20.36 -9.21
N THR A 41 7.36 -20.70 -9.16
CA THR A 41 6.30 -19.71 -9.29
C THR A 41 6.25 -18.93 -7.97
N PHE A 42 6.43 -17.62 -8.05
CA PHE A 42 6.32 -16.72 -6.91
C PHE A 42 5.11 -15.81 -7.11
N ILE A 43 4.28 -15.71 -6.10
CA ILE A 43 3.18 -14.75 -6.03
C ILE A 43 3.59 -13.71 -5.01
N ASP A 44 3.73 -12.47 -5.46
CA ASP A 44 4.10 -11.35 -4.59
C ASP A 44 2.95 -11.05 -3.62
N PRO A 45 3.10 -11.25 -2.31
CA PRO A 45 2.00 -11.10 -1.37
C PRO A 45 1.65 -9.62 -1.19
N ALA A 46 0.34 -9.33 -1.07
CA ALA A 46 -0.09 -7.97 -0.75
C ALA A 46 0.30 -7.55 0.68
N ILE A 47 0.31 -8.49 1.61
CA ILE A 47 0.79 -8.26 2.98
C ILE A 47 2.22 -8.81 3.09
N TYR A 48 3.17 -7.89 3.21
CA TYR A 48 4.56 -8.30 3.44
C TYR A 48 4.80 -8.67 4.91
N GLN A 49 4.24 -7.86 5.82
CA GLN A 49 4.37 -8.08 7.26
C GLN A 49 3.19 -7.47 8.00
N HIS A 50 2.73 -8.16 9.05
CA HIS A 50 1.88 -7.57 10.07
C HIS A 50 2.31 -8.06 11.45
N LYS A 51 2.22 -7.19 12.45
CA LYS A 51 2.59 -7.50 13.83
C LYS A 51 1.92 -6.53 14.80
N VAL A 52 1.96 -6.87 16.09
CA VAL A 52 1.55 -5.97 17.17
C VAL A 52 2.76 -5.60 18.00
N VAL A 53 2.93 -4.30 18.25
CA VAL A 53 3.97 -3.74 19.10
C VAL A 53 3.32 -3.23 20.39
N GLU A 54 3.70 -3.78 21.54
CA GLU A 54 3.24 -3.29 22.84
C GLU A 54 4.11 -2.10 23.29
N MET A 55 3.46 -0.99 23.62
CA MET A 55 4.13 0.23 24.06
C MET A 55 4.21 0.25 25.58
N GLU A 56 5.34 -0.18 26.13
CA GLU A 56 5.55 -0.25 27.58
C GLU A 56 5.21 1.06 28.31
N GLY A 57 4.50 0.95 29.42
CA GLY A 57 4.11 2.08 30.27
C GLY A 57 2.95 2.94 29.74
N THR A 58 2.39 2.62 28.55
CA THR A 58 1.31 3.42 27.96
C THR A 58 -0.03 2.69 27.89
N GLY A 59 -0.02 1.35 27.97
CA GLY A 59 -1.20 0.52 27.74
C GLY A 59 -1.62 0.45 26.26
N LYS A 60 -0.88 1.07 25.36
CA LYS A 60 -1.17 1.05 23.90
C LYS A 60 -0.60 -0.20 23.25
N LYS A 61 -1.38 -0.75 22.33
CA LYS A 61 -0.98 -1.82 21.43
C LYS A 61 -1.09 -1.31 19.99
N VAL A 62 0.03 -1.25 19.30
CA VAL A 62 0.14 -0.70 17.96
C VAL A 62 0.14 -1.84 16.95
N GLY A 63 -0.88 -1.90 16.09
CA GLY A 63 -0.84 -2.74 14.88
C GLY A 63 0.10 -2.11 13.86
N TYR A 64 0.99 -2.91 13.31
CA TYR A 64 1.82 -2.54 12.16
C TYR A 64 1.44 -3.42 10.98
N LEU A 65 1.15 -2.79 9.85
CA LEU A 65 0.81 -3.49 8.59
C LEU A 65 1.62 -2.89 7.45
N LEU A 66 2.56 -3.66 6.88
CA LEU A 66 3.24 -3.33 5.62
C LEU A 66 2.47 -3.96 4.47
N TYR A 67 1.76 -3.11 3.72
CA TYR A 67 0.83 -3.50 2.66
C TYR A 67 1.32 -3.02 1.30
N MET A 68 1.64 -3.98 0.41
CA MET A 68 2.39 -3.74 -0.83
C MET A 68 1.52 -3.42 -2.05
N GLY A 69 0.22 -3.73 -2.00
CA GLY A 69 -0.67 -3.48 -3.13
C GLY A 69 -2.11 -3.88 -2.85
N PHE A 70 -3.06 -3.13 -3.39
CA PHE A 70 -4.48 -3.43 -3.29
C PHE A 70 -4.86 -4.43 -4.37
N ASN A 71 -5.03 -5.69 -3.96
CA ASN A 71 -5.35 -6.79 -4.86
C ASN A 71 -6.42 -7.68 -4.23
N ILE A 72 -7.55 -7.77 -4.90
CA ILE A 72 -8.73 -8.52 -4.46
C ILE A 72 -8.43 -9.98 -4.09
N ASN A 73 -7.41 -10.59 -4.69
CA ASN A 73 -7.03 -11.96 -4.37
C ASN A 73 -6.44 -12.13 -2.97
N PHE A 74 -6.08 -11.03 -2.30
CA PHE A 74 -5.53 -11.00 -0.94
C PHE A 74 -6.47 -10.31 0.07
N ASP A 75 -7.73 -10.08 -0.31
CA ASP A 75 -8.69 -9.44 0.58
C ASP A 75 -9.00 -10.31 1.81
N GLU A 76 -8.98 -11.64 1.66
CA GLU A 76 -9.14 -12.57 2.79
C GLU A 76 -7.94 -12.49 3.76
N ASP A 77 -6.71 -12.38 3.23
CA ASP A 77 -5.51 -12.22 4.05
C ASP A 77 -5.54 -10.88 4.79
N LEU A 78 -6.06 -9.82 4.14
CA LEU A 78 -6.25 -8.52 4.75
C LEU A 78 -7.24 -8.59 5.92
N MET A 79 -8.39 -9.24 5.73
CA MET A 79 -9.37 -9.46 6.82
C MET A 79 -8.76 -10.28 7.96
N ALA A 80 -7.98 -11.31 7.66
CA ALA A 80 -7.30 -12.12 8.67
C ALA A 80 -6.29 -11.31 9.50
N ALA A 81 -5.52 -10.40 8.86
CA ALA A 81 -4.60 -9.51 9.57
C ALA A 81 -5.34 -8.56 10.53
N PHE A 82 -6.48 -8.00 10.09
CA PHE A 82 -7.29 -7.14 10.94
C PHE A 82 -8.01 -7.91 12.04
N GLU A 83 -8.44 -9.16 11.79
CA GLU A 83 -8.96 -10.04 12.83
C GLU A 83 -7.90 -10.30 13.92
N TYR A 84 -6.66 -10.55 13.52
CA TYR A 84 -5.55 -10.65 14.47
C TYR A 84 -5.39 -9.36 15.29
N PHE A 85 -5.41 -8.18 14.67
CA PHE A 85 -5.35 -6.91 15.39
C PHE A 85 -6.51 -6.72 16.37
N ARG A 86 -7.72 -7.08 15.96
CA ARG A 86 -8.92 -7.03 16.79
C ARG A 86 -8.78 -7.95 18.03
N GLN A 87 -8.31 -9.17 17.85
CA GLN A 87 -8.08 -10.13 18.94
C GLN A 87 -6.98 -9.68 19.90
N GLN A 88 -5.97 -8.96 19.39
CA GLN A 88 -4.91 -8.39 20.21
C GLN A 88 -5.32 -7.06 20.89
N HIS A 89 -6.53 -6.56 20.64
CA HIS A 89 -7.02 -5.28 21.16
C HIS A 89 -6.12 -4.11 20.76
N VAL A 90 -5.77 -4.00 19.47
CA VAL A 90 -4.96 -2.92 18.94
C VAL A 90 -5.67 -1.58 19.15
N THR A 91 -4.95 -0.58 19.64
CA THR A 91 -5.46 0.76 19.94
C THR A 91 -5.07 1.80 18.90
N ASP A 92 -3.97 1.59 18.20
CA ASP A 92 -3.39 2.47 17.19
C ASP A 92 -2.89 1.64 16.01
N LEU A 93 -2.88 2.21 14.80
CA LEU A 93 -2.41 1.53 13.59
C LEU A 93 -1.31 2.33 12.91
N ILE A 94 -0.21 1.66 12.59
CA ILE A 94 0.77 2.11 11.61
C ILE A 94 0.50 1.34 10.32
N LEU A 95 0.00 2.04 9.30
CA LEU A 95 -0.24 1.50 7.97
C LEU A 95 0.91 1.92 7.05
N ASP A 96 1.77 0.98 6.72
CA ASP A 96 2.93 1.24 5.89
C ASP A 96 2.59 1.03 4.41
N LEU A 97 2.46 2.14 3.69
CA LEU A 97 2.16 2.21 2.27
C LEU A 97 3.34 2.76 1.45
N ARG A 98 4.56 2.82 2.04
CA ARG A 98 5.72 3.43 1.36
C ARG A 98 6.10 2.71 0.05
N TYR A 99 5.71 1.45 -0.13
CA TYR A 99 5.98 0.67 -1.35
C TYR A 99 4.70 0.34 -2.14
N ASN A 100 3.57 0.95 -1.80
CA ASN A 100 2.26 0.62 -2.35
C ASN A 100 1.82 1.67 -3.38
N ASN A 101 1.81 1.28 -4.66
CA ASN A 101 1.40 2.14 -5.76
C ASN A 101 -0.11 2.09 -6.08
N GLY A 102 -0.91 1.47 -5.20
CA GLY A 102 -2.36 1.40 -5.34
C GLY A 102 -2.89 0.02 -5.72
N GLY A 103 -3.95 0.00 -6.51
CA GLY A 103 -4.61 -1.20 -6.97
C GLY A 103 -6.15 -1.11 -7.00
N ASP A 104 -6.83 -2.12 -6.49
CA ASP A 104 -8.29 -2.23 -6.56
C ASP A 104 -9.00 -1.26 -5.61
N VAL A 105 -10.03 -0.58 -6.13
CA VAL A 105 -10.83 0.40 -5.39
C VAL A 105 -11.62 -0.25 -4.27
N LEU A 106 -12.16 -1.45 -4.50
CA LEU A 106 -12.94 -2.15 -3.49
C LEU A 106 -12.07 -2.63 -2.33
N SER A 107 -10.87 -3.14 -2.61
CA SER A 107 -9.90 -3.50 -1.57
C SER A 107 -9.48 -2.28 -0.73
N SER A 108 -9.40 -1.08 -1.36
CA SER A 108 -9.19 0.17 -0.61
C SER A 108 -10.38 0.50 0.31
N ALA A 109 -11.61 0.34 -0.16
CA ALA A 109 -12.81 0.55 0.66
C ALA A 109 -12.94 -0.49 1.78
N MET A 110 -12.49 -1.72 1.53
CA MET A 110 -12.37 -2.77 2.55
C MET A 110 -11.36 -2.36 3.63
N MET A 111 -10.17 -1.89 3.26
CA MET A 111 -9.19 -1.36 4.22
C MET A 111 -9.81 -0.26 5.09
N GLY A 112 -10.54 0.69 4.47
CA GLY A 112 -11.28 1.71 5.19
C GLY A 112 -12.27 1.12 6.18
N THR A 113 -13.07 0.14 5.77
CA THR A 113 -14.07 -0.54 6.62
C THR A 113 -13.41 -1.24 7.81
N LEU A 114 -12.32 -1.97 7.57
CA LEU A 114 -11.57 -2.69 8.60
C LEU A 114 -10.98 -1.74 9.65
N ILE A 115 -10.56 -0.56 9.22
CA ILE A 115 -10.00 0.46 10.12
C ILE A 115 -11.08 1.10 10.99
N VAL A 116 -12.18 1.59 10.39
CA VAL A 116 -13.13 2.46 11.09
C VAL A 116 -14.23 1.71 11.85
N GLY A 117 -14.62 0.52 11.38
CA GLY A 117 -15.57 -0.33 12.05
C GLY A 117 -17.04 0.13 11.98
N ALA A 118 -17.85 -0.49 12.86
CA ALA A 118 -19.30 -0.41 12.82
C ALA A 118 -19.90 0.99 13.06
N ASP A 119 -19.20 1.85 13.79
CA ASP A 119 -19.65 3.22 14.07
C ASP A 119 -19.82 4.06 12.79
N TYR A 120 -19.17 3.67 11.71
CA TYR A 120 -19.21 4.35 10.42
C TYR A 120 -20.06 3.62 9.37
N LYS A 121 -20.72 2.51 9.74
CA LYS A 121 -21.50 1.72 8.79
C LYS A 121 -22.48 2.61 8.00
N GLY A 122 -22.45 2.46 6.66
CA GLY A 122 -23.30 3.19 5.73
C GLY A 122 -22.81 4.60 5.38
N GLN A 123 -21.79 5.13 6.04
CA GLN A 123 -21.18 6.40 5.65
C GLN A 123 -20.41 6.25 4.35
N VAL A 124 -20.41 7.29 3.51
CA VAL A 124 -19.66 7.33 2.26
C VAL A 124 -18.17 7.38 2.59
N TYR A 125 -17.41 6.42 2.08
CA TYR A 125 -15.96 6.39 2.15
C TYR A 125 -15.35 7.12 0.97
N ALA A 126 -15.84 6.80 -0.23
CA ALA A 126 -15.40 7.42 -1.46
C ALA A 126 -16.54 7.48 -2.48
N HIS A 127 -16.45 8.45 -3.37
CA HIS A 127 -17.33 8.63 -4.52
C HIS A 127 -16.50 8.57 -5.80
N THR A 128 -16.94 7.76 -6.77
CA THR A 128 -16.35 7.71 -8.11
C THR A 128 -17.18 8.53 -9.08
N GLN A 129 -16.56 9.50 -9.72
CA GLN A 129 -17.20 10.41 -10.69
C GLN A 129 -16.60 10.20 -12.08
N PHE A 130 -17.44 9.74 -13.00
CA PHE A 130 -17.09 9.62 -14.42
C PHE A 130 -17.27 10.96 -15.16
N ASN A 131 -17.04 10.98 -16.48
CA ASN A 131 -17.40 12.11 -17.32
C ASN A 131 -18.92 12.33 -17.32
N GLU A 132 -19.35 13.44 -17.90
CA GLU A 132 -20.76 13.87 -17.88
C GLU A 132 -21.69 12.82 -18.51
N ASP A 133 -21.36 12.28 -19.68
CA ASP A 133 -22.18 11.31 -20.39
C ASP A 133 -22.40 10.04 -19.56
N ARG A 134 -21.35 9.50 -18.96
CA ARG A 134 -21.41 8.29 -18.14
C ARG A 134 -22.10 8.53 -16.81
N THR A 135 -21.86 9.69 -16.20
CA THR A 135 -22.56 10.09 -14.96
C THR A 135 -24.04 10.24 -15.21
N ASN A 136 -24.46 10.84 -16.33
CA ASN A 136 -25.86 10.97 -16.73
C ASN A 136 -26.50 9.61 -17.06
N ALA A 137 -25.71 8.64 -17.49
CA ALA A 137 -26.13 7.24 -17.68
C ALA A 137 -26.21 6.45 -16.34
N GLY A 138 -25.94 7.09 -15.20
CA GLY A 138 -26.00 6.47 -13.88
C GLY A 138 -24.76 5.68 -13.50
N GLU A 139 -23.61 5.91 -14.20
CA GLU A 139 -22.36 5.28 -13.85
C GLU A 139 -21.61 6.06 -12.76
N GLY A 140 -20.80 5.36 -11.99
CA GLY A 140 -20.18 5.88 -10.79
C GLY A 140 -21.01 5.61 -9.55
N GLY A 141 -20.57 6.11 -8.43
CA GLY A 141 -21.32 5.93 -7.17
C GLY A 141 -20.46 5.92 -5.93
N ASP A 142 -21.11 5.59 -4.84
CA ASP A 142 -20.54 5.63 -3.51
C ASP A 142 -20.07 4.26 -3.06
N TYR A 143 -18.83 4.20 -2.58
CA TYR A 143 -18.34 3.13 -1.72
C TYR A 143 -18.66 3.50 -0.28
N LYS A 144 -19.45 2.66 0.41
CA LYS A 144 -19.91 2.91 1.77
C LYS A 144 -19.33 1.90 2.73
N ILE A 145 -18.97 2.36 3.92
CA ILE A 145 -18.43 1.52 4.99
C ILE A 145 -19.39 0.39 5.35
N GLY A 146 -18.90 -0.86 5.27
CA GLY A 146 -19.64 -2.05 5.71
C GLY A 146 -20.97 -2.29 5.04
N VAL A 147 -21.17 -1.79 3.82
CA VAL A 147 -22.39 -1.98 3.05
C VAL A 147 -22.06 -2.68 1.75
N LYS A 148 -22.96 -3.59 1.35
CA LYS A 148 -22.88 -4.26 0.05
C LYS A 148 -22.75 -3.24 -1.06
N GLU A 149 -21.77 -3.46 -1.93
CA GLU A 149 -21.65 -2.66 -3.14
C GLU A 149 -22.74 -3.08 -4.14
N THR A 150 -23.37 -2.08 -4.77
CA THR A 150 -24.43 -2.32 -5.75
C THR A 150 -23.92 -2.74 -7.12
N VAL A 151 -22.59 -2.70 -7.36
CA VAL A 151 -21.98 -3.14 -8.60
C VAL A 151 -21.83 -4.66 -8.57
N GLU A 152 -22.39 -5.33 -9.57
CA GLU A 152 -22.47 -6.78 -9.78
C GLU A 152 -21.22 -7.56 -9.37
N ARG A 153 -21.13 -7.94 -8.08
CA ARG A 153 -20.09 -8.85 -7.60
C ARG A 153 -20.74 -10.00 -6.86
N VAL A 154 -20.24 -11.19 -7.15
CA VAL A 154 -20.61 -12.45 -6.49
C VAL A 154 -20.21 -12.46 -5.00
N TYR A 155 -19.37 -11.52 -4.59
CA TYR A 155 -18.76 -11.43 -3.26
C TYR A 155 -19.09 -10.08 -2.59
N GLU A 156 -19.47 -10.12 -1.32
CA GLU A 156 -19.88 -8.95 -0.52
C GLU A 156 -18.82 -8.56 0.53
N PRO A 157 -17.61 -8.17 0.09
CA PRO A 157 -16.46 -8.08 0.98
C PRO A 157 -16.59 -7.01 2.07
N LEU A 158 -17.30 -5.90 1.82
CA LEU A 158 -17.39 -4.80 2.79
C LEU A 158 -18.25 -5.16 4.00
N GLU A 159 -19.34 -5.92 3.82
CA GLU A 159 -20.15 -6.41 4.94
C GLU A 159 -19.42 -7.46 5.78
N ILE A 160 -18.68 -8.34 5.11
CA ILE A 160 -17.86 -9.35 5.79
C ILE A 160 -16.71 -8.67 6.53
N ALA A 161 -16.01 -7.72 5.90
CA ALA A 161 -14.90 -6.97 6.49
C ALA A 161 -15.30 -6.28 7.81
N LEU A 162 -16.54 -5.82 7.92
CA LEU A 162 -17.04 -5.16 9.13
C LEU A 162 -16.94 -6.05 10.38
N GLN A 163 -16.99 -7.36 10.22
CA GLN A 163 -16.89 -8.32 11.33
C GLN A 163 -15.47 -8.42 11.90
N HIS A 164 -14.48 -8.06 11.10
CA HIS A 164 -13.05 -8.09 11.44
C HIS A 164 -12.49 -6.72 11.77
N ALA A 165 -13.34 -5.69 11.76
CA ALA A 165 -12.92 -4.30 11.94
C ALA A 165 -12.44 -4.00 13.36
N VAL A 166 -11.45 -3.11 13.48
CA VAL A 166 -10.83 -2.70 14.75
C VAL A 166 -11.53 -1.49 15.36
N GLY A 167 -12.03 -0.56 14.56
CA GLY A 167 -12.76 0.62 15.06
C GLY A 167 -11.86 1.76 15.53
N LEU A 168 -10.82 2.08 14.79
CA LEU A 168 -9.84 3.11 15.14
C LEU A 168 -10.31 4.51 14.75
N LYS A 169 -9.78 5.53 15.45
CA LYS A 169 -10.03 6.96 15.18
C LYS A 169 -8.79 7.68 14.66
N THR A 170 -7.61 7.12 14.90
CA THR A 170 -6.32 7.66 14.49
C THR A 170 -5.52 6.59 13.74
N VAL A 171 -4.90 6.99 12.63
CA VAL A 171 -4.03 6.12 11.82
C VAL A 171 -2.76 6.87 11.47
N TYR A 172 -1.63 6.20 11.57
CA TYR A 172 -0.32 6.69 11.15
C TYR A 172 0.06 6.00 9.85
N VAL A 173 0.19 6.77 8.77
CA VAL A 173 0.48 6.22 7.45
C VAL A 173 1.89 6.56 7.05
N LEU A 174 2.70 5.53 6.78
CA LEU A 174 4.04 5.72 6.24
C LEU A 174 3.95 5.82 4.71
N THR A 175 4.51 6.89 4.16
CA THR A 175 4.35 7.25 2.74
C THR A 175 5.68 7.50 2.04
N SER A 176 5.69 7.28 0.73
CA SER A 176 6.77 7.68 -0.17
C SER A 176 6.19 8.26 -1.47
N GLN A 177 7.06 8.66 -2.38
CA GLN A 177 6.65 9.13 -3.73
C GLN A 177 5.95 8.03 -4.55
N THR A 178 6.13 6.76 -4.20
CA THR A 178 5.45 5.64 -4.84
C THR A 178 4.07 5.35 -4.25
N THR A 179 3.74 5.92 -3.09
CA THR A 179 2.40 5.82 -2.50
C THR A 179 1.39 6.52 -3.41
N ALA A 180 0.51 5.74 -4.08
CA ALA A 180 -0.33 6.27 -5.15
C ALA A 180 -1.75 5.69 -5.16
N SER A 181 -2.69 6.43 -5.75
CA SER A 181 -3.98 5.90 -6.21
C SER A 181 -4.84 5.29 -5.09
N ALA A 182 -5.07 3.96 -5.07
CA ALA A 182 -5.85 3.30 -4.01
C ALA A 182 -5.25 3.53 -2.61
N SER A 183 -3.92 3.66 -2.49
CA SER A 183 -3.26 4.07 -1.24
C SER A 183 -3.66 5.50 -0.83
N GLU A 184 -3.68 6.42 -1.78
CA GLU A 184 -4.10 7.80 -1.54
C GLU A 184 -5.61 7.88 -1.29
N MET A 185 -6.39 6.98 -1.90
CA MET A 185 -7.81 6.83 -1.60
C MET A 185 -8.06 6.43 -0.14
N VAL A 186 -7.20 5.57 0.46
CA VAL A 186 -7.29 5.27 1.90
C VAL A 186 -7.09 6.52 2.72
N ILE A 187 -6.04 7.29 2.46
CA ILE A 187 -5.76 8.55 3.16
C ILE A 187 -6.93 9.52 3.03
N ASN A 188 -7.40 9.72 1.79
CA ASN A 188 -8.50 10.65 1.49
C ASN A 188 -9.82 10.21 2.11
N GLY A 189 -10.18 8.95 1.97
CA GLY A 189 -11.42 8.38 2.49
C GLY A 189 -11.52 8.47 4.00
N LEU A 190 -10.46 8.08 4.72
CA LEU A 190 -10.40 8.18 6.18
C LEU A 190 -10.50 9.64 6.66
N ARG A 191 -9.80 10.58 6.01
CA ARG A 191 -9.93 12.02 6.29
C ARG A 191 -11.34 12.54 6.01
N GLY A 192 -11.98 12.02 4.95
CA GLY A 192 -13.38 12.32 4.62
C GLY A 192 -14.34 11.91 5.72
N LEU A 193 -14.13 10.76 6.33
CA LEU A 193 -14.88 10.25 7.47
C LEU A 193 -14.57 10.98 8.79
N GLY A 194 -13.54 11.83 8.82
CA GLY A 194 -13.16 12.61 10.00
C GLY A 194 -12.17 11.93 10.92
N LEU A 195 -11.48 10.88 10.46
CA LEU A 195 -10.38 10.29 11.22
C LEU A 195 -9.17 11.22 11.22
N GLU A 196 -8.39 11.11 12.27
CA GLU A 196 -7.04 11.67 12.33
C GLU A 196 -6.09 10.76 11.55
N VAL A 197 -5.56 11.27 10.42
CA VAL A 197 -4.64 10.54 9.54
C VAL A 197 -3.33 11.29 9.49
N ASN A 198 -2.35 10.76 10.21
CA ASN A 198 -1.01 11.32 10.38
C ASN A 198 -0.06 10.72 9.35
N LEU A 199 0.51 11.53 8.47
CA LEU A 199 1.39 11.08 7.40
C LEU A 199 2.86 11.29 7.78
N ILE A 200 3.67 10.27 7.57
CA ILE A 200 5.10 10.26 7.88
C ILE A 200 5.87 9.73 6.68
N GLY A 201 6.88 10.45 6.24
CA GLY A 201 7.73 10.06 5.10
C GLY A 201 7.78 11.10 4.01
N GLN A 202 7.63 10.72 2.76
CA GLN A 202 7.65 11.61 1.63
C GLN A 202 6.24 11.96 1.14
N ARG A 203 6.13 13.05 0.37
CA ARG A 203 4.91 13.42 -0.34
C ARG A 203 4.45 12.27 -1.24
N THR A 204 3.16 11.98 -1.26
CA THR A 204 2.58 10.94 -2.11
C THR A 204 2.55 11.34 -3.59
N ASN A 205 2.19 10.41 -4.46
CA ASN A 205 2.24 10.58 -5.91
C ASN A 205 1.27 11.64 -6.46
N GLY A 206 0.04 11.70 -5.94
CA GLY A 206 -0.99 12.61 -6.43
C GLY A 206 -1.92 12.00 -7.48
N LYS A 207 -2.05 10.67 -7.54
CA LYS A 207 -2.95 10.01 -8.50
C LYS A 207 -4.38 9.98 -7.97
N ASN A 208 -5.13 11.05 -8.20
CA ASN A 208 -6.52 11.24 -7.78
C ASN A 208 -7.56 10.70 -8.77
N VAL A 209 -7.12 9.93 -9.76
CA VAL A 209 -7.93 9.35 -10.83
C VAL A 209 -7.86 7.84 -10.81
N GLY A 210 -8.91 7.21 -11.33
CA GLY A 210 -9.00 5.77 -11.50
C GLY A 210 -9.11 5.34 -12.95
N MET A 211 -8.90 4.06 -13.17
CA MET A 211 -8.88 3.44 -14.48
C MET A 211 -9.80 2.22 -14.51
N GLU A 212 -10.36 1.95 -15.67
CA GLU A 212 -11.10 0.71 -15.93
C GLU A 212 -10.30 -0.18 -16.87
N GLY A 213 -10.19 -1.47 -16.50
CA GLY A 213 -9.58 -2.46 -17.38
C GLY A 213 -10.53 -2.82 -18.52
N VAL A 214 -10.09 -2.65 -19.76
CA VAL A 214 -10.79 -3.06 -20.97
C VAL A 214 -9.96 -4.09 -21.72
N VAL A 215 -10.51 -5.27 -21.95
CA VAL A 215 -9.86 -6.30 -22.77
C VAL A 215 -10.42 -6.24 -24.18
N ARG A 216 -9.54 -6.27 -25.16
CA ARG A 216 -9.88 -6.39 -26.57
C ARG A 216 -9.04 -7.49 -27.19
N SER A 217 -9.69 -8.47 -27.80
CA SER A 217 -9.03 -9.57 -28.52
C SER A 217 -8.93 -9.22 -29.99
N PHE A 218 -7.74 -9.33 -30.55
CA PHE A 218 -7.50 -9.13 -31.98
C PHE A 218 -6.45 -10.13 -32.47
N TYR A 219 -6.75 -10.93 -33.49
CA TYR A 219 -5.89 -11.97 -34.06
C TYR A 219 -5.22 -12.89 -33.00
N ASN A 220 -5.98 -13.48 -32.11
CA ASN A 220 -5.50 -14.36 -31.04
C ASN A 220 -4.58 -13.69 -30.01
N TYR A 221 -4.55 -12.36 -29.94
CA TYR A 221 -3.88 -11.59 -28.91
C TYR A 221 -4.90 -10.82 -28.08
N ASP A 222 -4.74 -10.83 -26.76
CA ASP A 222 -5.52 -10.00 -25.86
C ASP A 222 -4.76 -8.72 -25.55
N PHE A 223 -5.41 -7.59 -25.82
CA PHE A 223 -4.91 -6.26 -25.47
C PHE A 223 -5.64 -5.78 -24.22
N TYR A 224 -4.87 -5.45 -23.21
CA TYR A 224 -5.37 -4.87 -21.97
C TYR A 224 -5.16 -3.37 -22.03
N LEU A 225 -6.26 -2.62 -22.03
CA LEU A 225 -6.26 -1.15 -22.03
C LEU A 225 -6.79 -0.67 -20.68
N TYR A 226 -6.21 0.39 -20.15
CA TYR A 226 -6.59 0.94 -18.85
C TYR A 226 -6.70 2.47 -18.94
N PRO A 227 -7.73 2.96 -19.64
CA PRO A 227 -7.96 4.40 -19.73
C PRO A 227 -8.28 4.98 -18.36
N VAL A 228 -7.79 6.18 -18.12
CA VAL A 228 -8.28 7.01 -17.00
C VAL A 228 -9.75 7.31 -17.26
N SER A 229 -10.62 6.92 -16.34
CA SER A 229 -12.07 6.93 -16.56
C SER A 229 -12.85 7.73 -15.52
N PHE A 230 -12.32 7.89 -14.31
CA PHE A 230 -13.06 8.54 -13.23
C PHE A 230 -12.14 9.27 -12.24
N TYR A 231 -12.73 10.24 -11.54
CA TYR A 231 -12.14 10.88 -10.36
C TYR A 231 -12.60 10.18 -9.09
N ILE A 232 -11.77 10.26 -8.04
CA ILE A 232 -12.09 9.74 -6.71
C ILE A 232 -12.18 10.91 -5.73
N LYS A 233 -13.34 11.02 -5.06
CA LYS A 233 -13.62 12.03 -4.04
C LYS A 233 -13.96 11.34 -2.72
N ASN A 234 -13.69 11.98 -1.61
CA ASN A 234 -14.11 11.50 -0.29
C ASN A 234 -15.55 11.95 0.06
N ALA A 235 -16.03 11.56 1.24
CA ALA A 235 -17.38 11.92 1.74
C ALA A 235 -17.67 13.43 1.79
N LYS A 236 -16.63 14.28 1.85
CA LYS A 236 -16.73 15.74 1.85
C LYS A 236 -16.59 16.35 0.44
N GLY A 237 -16.55 15.51 -0.59
CA GLY A 237 -16.36 15.93 -1.98
C GLY A 237 -14.94 16.31 -2.35
N PHE A 238 -13.96 16.17 -1.43
CA PHE A 238 -12.57 16.48 -1.71
C PHE A 238 -11.91 15.37 -2.55
N GLY A 239 -11.29 15.76 -3.65
CA GLY A 239 -10.54 14.89 -4.56
C GLY A 239 -9.38 15.64 -5.23
N ASP A 240 -9.09 16.88 -4.82
CA ASP A 240 -8.04 17.70 -5.40
C ASP A 240 -6.71 17.48 -4.68
N TYR A 241 -6.13 16.30 -4.94
CA TYR A 241 -4.79 15.94 -4.44
C TYR A 241 -3.84 15.51 -5.56
N ALA A 242 -3.99 16.09 -6.75
CA ALA A 242 -3.13 15.78 -7.89
C ALA A 242 -1.64 16.13 -7.66
N SER A 243 -1.35 16.96 -6.66
CA SER A 243 0.02 17.24 -6.22
C SER A 243 0.54 16.30 -5.14
N GLY A 244 -0.23 15.28 -4.76
CA GLY A 244 0.07 14.39 -3.65
C GLY A 244 -0.24 15.00 -2.26
N PHE A 245 -0.39 14.13 -1.28
CA PHE A 245 -0.52 14.53 0.12
C PHE A 245 0.85 14.88 0.69
N VAL A 246 0.95 16.04 1.31
CA VAL A 246 2.15 16.45 2.05
C VAL A 246 2.15 15.73 3.38
N PRO A 247 3.23 15.05 3.76
CA PRO A 247 3.31 14.41 5.07
C PRO A 247 3.35 15.43 6.20
N ASP A 248 2.83 15.02 7.37
CA ASP A 248 2.91 15.81 8.59
C ASP A 248 4.33 15.86 9.14
N VAL A 249 5.07 14.75 8.96
CA VAL A 249 6.51 14.66 9.22
C VAL A 249 7.19 14.26 7.92
N GLU A 250 7.80 15.25 7.26
CA GLU A 250 8.49 15.03 5.99
C GLU A 250 9.91 14.53 6.24
N ILE A 251 10.22 13.35 5.69
CA ILE A 251 11.54 12.73 5.79
C ILE A 251 11.78 11.81 4.60
N ASP A 252 12.97 11.87 4.07
CA ASP A 252 13.45 10.98 3.00
C ASP A 252 14.25 9.83 3.62
N ASP A 253 13.70 8.63 3.57
CA ASP A 253 14.35 7.39 4.03
C ASP A 253 14.99 6.58 2.91
N SER A 254 14.94 7.07 1.67
CA SER A 254 15.41 6.34 0.48
C SER A 254 16.91 6.01 0.49
N ALA A 255 17.70 6.80 1.21
CA ALA A 255 19.16 6.62 1.33
C ALA A 255 19.57 5.77 2.55
N ILE A 256 18.62 5.28 3.35
CA ILE A 256 18.88 4.64 4.64
C ILE A 256 18.32 3.21 4.58
N TYR A 257 19.13 2.23 5.02
CA TYR A 257 18.60 0.89 5.26
C TYR A 257 17.53 0.97 6.37
N PRO A 258 16.30 0.52 6.11
CA PRO A 258 15.18 0.78 7.01
C PRO A 258 15.25 0.04 8.36
N GLY A 259 16.20 -0.86 8.55
CA GLY A 259 16.23 -1.74 9.72
C GLY A 259 15.12 -2.81 9.65
N GLU A 260 14.65 -3.26 10.79
CA GLU A 260 13.47 -4.13 10.85
C GLU A 260 12.21 -3.28 10.78
N PHE A 261 11.41 -3.49 9.74
CA PHE A 261 10.18 -2.71 9.48
C PHE A 261 9.24 -2.68 10.70
N GLY A 262 8.70 -1.49 10.99
CA GLY A 262 7.73 -1.27 12.05
C GLY A 262 8.32 -1.46 13.45
N THR A 263 9.62 -1.26 13.62
CA THR A 263 10.31 -1.22 14.92
C THR A 263 10.97 0.12 15.14
N MET A 264 11.64 0.28 16.28
CA MET A 264 12.46 1.45 16.57
C MET A 264 13.73 1.54 15.72
N GLU A 265 14.06 0.50 14.96
CA GLU A 265 15.20 0.48 14.04
C GLU A 265 14.82 1.03 12.65
N ASP A 266 13.54 0.92 12.27
CA ASP A 266 12.98 1.54 11.07
C ASP A 266 12.75 3.04 11.34
N GLN A 267 13.39 3.91 10.57
CA GLN A 267 13.32 5.36 10.79
C GLN A 267 11.88 5.89 10.79
N LEU A 268 11.05 5.48 9.83
CA LEU A 268 9.65 5.91 9.79
C LEU A 268 8.83 5.24 10.89
N GLY A 269 9.11 3.96 11.18
CA GLY A 269 8.54 3.23 12.30
C GLY A 269 8.85 3.89 13.63
N TYR A 270 10.11 4.31 13.86
CA TYR A 270 10.54 5.05 15.05
C TYR A 270 9.73 6.33 15.25
N ILE A 271 9.56 7.12 14.20
CA ILE A 271 8.81 8.38 14.27
C ILE A 271 7.35 8.11 14.63
N ALA A 272 6.71 7.14 13.96
CA ALA A 272 5.33 6.77 14.22
C ALA A 272 5.14 6.26 15.66
N LEU A 273 5.97 5.32 16.10
CA LEU A 273 5.91 4.78 17.47
C LEU A 273 6.16 5.85 18.52
N THR A 274 7.10 6.77 18.28
CA THR A 274 7.37 7.91 19.17
C THR A 274 6.18 8.86 19.25
N TRP A 275 5.55 9.16 18.12
CA TRP A 275 4.33 9.97 18.08
C TRP A 275 3.19 9.31 18.86
N ILE A 276 2.95 8.03 18.61
CA ILE A 276 1.93 7.25 19.34
C ILE A 276 2.21 7.26 20.84
N LYS A 277 3.47 7.05 21.24
CA LYS A 277 3.87 7.01 22.67
C LYS A 277 3.61 8.32 23.38
N ASN A 278 4.01 9.42 22.77
CA ASN A 278 3.97 10.74 23.39
C ASN A 278 2.62 11.45 23.20
N GLY A 279 1.79 11.01 22.25
CA GLY A 279 0.52 11.66 21.90
C GLY A 279 0.68 12.97 21.14
N GLU A 280 1.91 13.35 20.76
CA GLU A 280 2.21 14.57 20.03
C GLU A 280 3.22 14.35 18.93
N LYS A 281 3.12 15.16 17.87
CA LYS A 281 3.98 15.12 16.71
C LYS A 281 5.45 15.36 17.10
N PRO A 282 6.37 14.43 16.78
CA PRO A 282 7.78 14.62 17.09
C PRO A 282 8.37 15.77 16.30
N GLN A 283 9.13 16.63 16.98
CA GLN A 283 9.94 17.64 16.33
C GLN A 283 11.25 16.99 15.88
N LEU A 284 11.43 16.85 14.57
CA LEU A 284 12.69 16.38 14.02
C LEU A 284 13.76 17.45 14.27
N GLN A 285 14.64 17.21 15.23
CA GLN A 285 15.88 17.97 15.29
C GLN A 285 16.75 17.55 14.09
N THR A 286 17.24 18.54 13.34
CA THR A 286 18.12 18.34 12.20
C THR A 286 19.19 17.29 12.47
N ARG A 287 19.23 16.25 11.66
CA ARG A 287 20.24 15.18 11.43
C ARG A 287 21.08 14.61 12.61
N SER A 288 21.11 15.20 13.79
CA SER A 288 22.04 14.80 14.86
C SER A 288 21.44 13.89 15.95
N SER A 289 20.16 13.57 15.92
CA SER A 289 19.51 12.81 16.99
C SER A 289 19.14 11.36 16.64
N TYR A 290 19.38 10.91 15.40
CA TYR A 290 19.22 9.52 15.05
C TYR A 290 20.51 8.76 15.36
N ASN A 291 20.53 7.99 16.45
CA ASN A 291 21.66 7.14 16.85
C ASN A 291 21.73 5.80 16.10
N GLY A 292 20.92 5.61 15.06
CA GLY A 292 21.03 4.46 14.17
C GLY A 292 22.30 4.57 13.31
N THR A 293 22.99 3.46 13.13
CA THR A 293 24.14 3.41 12.23
C THR A 293 23.66 3.65 10.81
N VAL A 294 23.88 4.87 10.28
CA VAL A 294 23.58 5.21 8.90
C VAL A 294 24.57 4.46 8.02
N HIS A 295 24.16 3.33 7.50
CA HIS A 295 24.87 2.70 6.39
C HIS A 295 24.40 3.42 5.11
N SER A 296 25.23 4.34 4.59
CA SER A 296 25.05 4.85 3.25
C SER A 296 25.24 3.70 2.28
N MET A 297 24.16 3.08 1.87
CA MET A 297 24.20 2.25 0.67
C MET A 297 24.43 3.20 -0.50
N ASN A 298 25.56 3.09 -1.18
CA ASN A 298 25.63 3.49 -2.57
C ASN A 298 24.58 2.65 -3.28
N VAL A 299 23.44 3.24 -3.53
CA VAL A 299 22.31 2.62 -4.21
C VAL A 299 22.82 2.17 -5.56
N PHE A 300 23.05 0.88 -5.73
CA PHE A 300 23.00 0.25 -7.03
C PHE A 300 21.63 0.64 -7.55
N GLY A 301 21.59 1.51 -8.57
CA GLY A 301 20.44 2.20 -9.05
C GLY A 301 19.17 1.35 -8.95
N ASP A 302 18.11 1.98 -8.59
CA ASP A 302 16.81 1.40 -8.19
C ASP A 302 16.60 -0.04 -8.63
N LEU A 303 17.01 -1.00 -7.80
CA LEU A 303 16.75 -2.43 -8.01
C LEU A 303 15.24 -2.71 -8.13
N TRP A 304 14.44 -1.74 -7.76
CA TRP A 304 12.99 -1.77 -7.81
C TRP A 304 12.42 -1.28 -9.16
N ASP A 305 13.18 -0.52 -9.94
CA ASP A 305 12.75 0.01 -11.23
C ASP A 305 12.83 -1.03 -12.36
N ASN A 306 13.48 -2.17 -12.11
CA ASN A 306 13.54 -3.33 -13.02
C ASN A 306 12.51 -4.43 -12.72
N ARG A 307 11.58 -4.20 -11.80
CA ARG A 307 10.38 -5.04 -11.79
C ARG A 307 9.70 -4.85 -13.15
N PRO A 308 9.29 -5.94 -13.85
CA PRO A 308 8.38 -5.75 -14.95
C PRO A 308 7.27 -4.88 -14.39
N ILE A 309 7.12 -3.69 -14.97
CA ILE A 309 6.02 -2.79 -14.65
C ILE A 309 4.81 -3.70 -14.64
N GLN A 310 4.36 -4.09 -13.44
CA GLN A 310 2.99 -4.57 -13.38
C GLN A 310 2.22 -3.39 -13.92
N PRO A 311 1.61 -3.52 -15.12
CA PRO A 311 0.89 -2.42 -15.67
C PRO A 311 -0.14 -2.14 -14.61
N MET A 312 0.08 -1.02 -13.87
CA MET A 312 -0.93 -0.39 -13.06
C MET A 312 -0.85 -0.49 -11.55
N GLY A 313 -0.02 0.34 -11.02
CA GLY A 313 -0.41 1.06 -9.84
C GLY A 313 -1.50 2.05 -10.22
N GLY A 314 -2.73 1.76 -9.85
CA GLY A 314 -3.84 2.65 -10.11
C GLY A 314 -5.11 2.13 -9.48
N ALA A 315 -6.01 3.02 -9.06
CA ALA A 315 -7.35 2.62 -8.66
C ALA A 315 -8.04 1.98 -9.86
N ILE A 316 -8.37 0.69 -9.76
CA ILE A 316 -8.95 -0.10 -10.85
C ILE A 316 -10.32 -0.59 -10.40
N ILE A 317 -11.33 -0.35 -11.23
CA ILE A 317 -12.60 -1.06 -11.17
C ILE A 317 -12.51 -2.22 -12.16
N ARG A 318 -12.57 -3.45 -11.66
CA ARG A 318 -12.65 -4.64 -12.50
C ARG A 318 -14.11 -4.92 -12.82
N ARG A 319 -14.50 -4.78 -14.07
CA ARG A 319 -15.79 -5.27 -14.56
C ARG A 319 -15.59 -6.70 -15.06
N TYR A 320 -16.17 -7.66 -14.38
CA TYR A 320 -16.26 -9.02 -14.90
C TYR A 320 -17.41 -9.04 -15.91
N THR A 321 -17.09 -9.19 -17.20
CA THR A 321 -18.09 -9.59 -18.19
C THR A 321 -18.21 -11.10 -18.09
N GLU A 322 -19.39 -11.61 -17.75
CA GLU A 322 -19.70 -13.02 -17.91
C GLU A 322 -19.45 -13.41 -19.37
N LYS A 323 -18.78 -14.58 -19.55
CA LYS A 323 -18.65 -15.22 -20.88
C LYS A 323 -19.92 -15.94 -21.21
#